data_151a373aa7605db9ac1fc15aed547a8b
#
_entry.id   151a373aa7605db9ac1fc15aed547a8b
#
_cell.length_a   1.000
_cell.length_b   1.000
_cell.length_c   1.000
_cell.angle_alpha   90.00
_cell.angle_beta   90.00
_cell.angle_gamma   90.00
#
_symmetry.space_group_name_H-M   'P 1'
#
loop_
_entity.id
_entity.type
_entity.pdbx_description
1 polymer ?
#
loop_
_entity_poly.entity_id
_entity_poly.type
_entity_poly.pdbx_seq_one_letter_code
_entity_poly.pdbx_strand_id
1 'polypeptide(L)'
;MTERRPVLAVIGAGPAGLAAALAASARGVRVVLVDSAAEPGGQFYRQPAPGLGARRPQALHHHWRTWVRLRNGLAAHVTAGRVTHLSEHHVWCVERESAGFVVHALLGSEQREPTAVRADGVVLATGGYEQVWPFPGWTLPGVITAGGAQALLKGGLTLPGRTVVVAGTGPLLLPVATGLAAAGAHVTALVESAAPTTLVRRPANPRDAVRGVRALAAQPGKLAEAAGYVAQLLRHRVSVMVRQAAVEAHGRDRLESVTVAALDPEGRPVPGTAQRLACDTLAVGHGLLPHTDLADGLGCRLDGAGVRVDDEQRTDVPGVWAAGEATGIGGAALSLAEGHIAGRSAAARLHGTEPDPRAWAPAARNRARLRAFFAEVERAYAAPVRWAEDVTDATVVCRCEEVTAGAVREAVDSLGAGDLRTVKLLTRAGMGWCQGRMCEPGVAGVAGCDLTPGRRPLARPVPLGVLAAPPPPDSGPNP
;
A
#
# COMPACT_ATOMS: atom_id res chain seq x y z
N MET A 1 10.71 42.13 12.91
CA MET A 1 9.94 40.89 13.20
C MET A 1 10.35 39.89 12.15
N THR A 2 11.10 38.85 12.50
CA THR A 2 11.41 37.74 11.58
C THR A 2 10.12 37.04 11.29
N GLU A 3 9.66 37.08 10.04
CA GLU A 3 8.46 36.36 9.56
C GLU A 3 8.61 34.89 9.93
N ARG A 4 7.64 34.32 10.70
CA ARG A 4 7.63 32.92 11.07
C ARG A 4 7.52 32.08 9.79
N ARG A 5 8.53 31.25 9.53
CA ARG A 5 8.48 30.33 8.40
C ARG A 5 7.34 29.32 8.59
N PRO A 6 6.48 29.12 7.58
CA PRO A 6 5.41 28.14 7.68
C PRO A 6 5.96 26.72 7.84
N VAL A 7 5.22 25.90 8.57
CA VAL A 7 5.55 24.50 8.86
C VAL A 7 4.61 23.58 8.08
N LEU A 8 5.17 22.64 7.35
CA LEU A 8 4.42 21.59 6.65
C LEU A 8 4.73 20.24 7.29
N ALA A 9 3.72 19.55 7.81
CA ALA A 9 3.84 18.17 8.21
C ALA A 9 3.66 17.24 6.98
N VAL A 10 4.59 16.33 6.77
CA VAL A 10 4.49 15.30 5.73
C VAL A 10 4.43 13.94 6.41
N ILE A 11 3.34 13.21 6.23
CA ILE A 11 3.10 11.93 6.90
C ILE A 11 3.41 10.78 5.94
N GLY A 12 4.49 10.06 6.22
CA GLY A 12 5.07 8.98 5.42
C GLY A 12 6.32 9.40 4.66
N ALA A 13 7.45 8.72 4.90
CA ALA A 13 8.73 8.93 4.19
C ALA A 13 8.94 7.95 3.02
N GLY A 14 7.84 7.50 2.39
CA GLY A 14 7.88 6.79 1.11
C GLY A 14 8.23 7.72 -0.06
N PRO A 15 8.21 7.21 -1.31
CA PRO A 15 8.56 8.02 -2.49
C PRO A 15 7.78 9.34 -2.60
N ALA A 16 6.47 9.33 -2.31
CA ALA A 16 5.63 10.52 -2.36
C ALA A 16 6.03 11.55 -1.29
N GLY A 17 6.14 11.11 -0.03
CA GLY A 17 6.48 12.01 1.07
C GLY A 17 7.88 12.58 0.95
N LEU A 18 8.86 11.78 0.53
CA LEU A 18 10.22 12.28 0.25
C LEU A 18 10.22 13.34 -0.86
N ALA A 19 9.49 13.10 -1.96
CA ALA A 19 9.38 14.08 -3.02
C ALA A 19 8.68 15.37 -2.56
N ALA A 20 7.61 15.26 -1.75
CA ALA A 20 6.91 16.40 -1.19
C ALA A 20 7.78 17.20 -0.22
N ALA A 21 8.46 16.52 0.71
CA ALA A 21 9.34 17.15 1.68
C ALA A 21 10.48 17.92 1.02
N LEU A 22 11.15 17.31 0.04
CA LEU A 22 12.23 17.96 -0.70
C LEU A 22 11.73 19.14 -1.54
N ALA A 23 10.57 18.99 -2.19
CA ALA A 23 10.00 20.06 -3.03
C ALA A 23 9.55 21.27 -2.20
N ALA A 24 8.94 21.06 -1.04
CA ALA A 24 8.48 22.12 -0.15
C ALA A 24 9.65 22.81 0.55
N SER A 25 10.58 22.05 1.12
CA SER A 25 11.72 22.62 1.86
C SER A 25 12.71 23.38 0.95
N ALA A 26 12.80 23.00 -0.33
CA ALA A 26 13.55 23.79 -1.33
C ALA A 26 12.90 25.15 -1.64
N ARG A 27 11.67 25.40 -1.15
CA ARG A 27 10.92 26.66 -1.31
C ARG A 27 10.80 27.45 -0.01
N GLY A 28 11.62 27.13 1.00
CA GLY A 28 11.69 27.91 2.24
C GLY A 28 10.68 27.50 3.31
N VAL A 29 9.81 26.52 3.05
CA VAL A 29 8.92 25.93 4.04
C VAL A 29 9.72 25.03 4.97
N ARG A 30 9.50 25.12 6.27
CA ARG A 30 10.05 24.17 7.23
C ARG A 30 9.20 22.88 7.20
N VAL A 31 9.84 21.75 7.01
CA VAL A 31 9.12 20.46 6.88
C VAL A 31 9.39 19.58 8.10
N VAL A 32 8.35 19.01 8.67
CA VAL A 32 8.44 17.89 9.61
C VAL A 32 7.95 16.64 8.88
N LEU A 33 8.90 15.76 8.57
CA LEU A 33 8.63 14.47 7.92
C LEU A 33 8.47 13.39 8.99
N VAL A 34 7.27 12.83 9.11
CA VAL A 34 6.92 11.82 10.12
C VAL A 34 6.76 10.46 9.46
N ASP A 35 7.48 9.46 9.94
CA ASP A 35 7.40 8.09 9.39
C ASP A 35 7.44 7.03 10.49
N SER A 36 6.68 5.96 10.31
CA SER A 36 6.63 4.84 11.24
C SER A 36 7.80 3.87 11.12
N ALA A 37 8.60 3.97 10.06
CA ALA A 37 9.78 3.15 9.88
C ALA A 37 11.03 3.84 10.47
N ALA A 38 12.03 3.05 10.86
CA ALA A 38 13.32 3.55 11.32
C ALA A 38 14.10 4.25 10.19
N GLU A 39 13.98 3.75 8.96
CA GLU A 39 14.66 4.27 7.78
C GLU A 39 13.66 4.81 6.76
N PRO A 40 13.96 5.95 6.09
CA PRO A 40 13.12 6.46 5.02
C PRO A 40 13.15 5.55 3.79
N GLY A 41 12.17 5.71 2.89
CA GLY A 41 12.07 4.94 1.65
C GLY A 41 10.73 4.22 1.48
N GLY A 42 9.97 4.09 2.56
CA GLY A 42 8.69 3.39 2.59
C GLY A 42 8.81 1.93 2.17
N GLN A 43 7.74 1.36 1.62
CA GLN A 43 7.74 -0.06 1.22
C GLN A 43 8.58 -0.31 -0.05
N PHE A 44 8.60 0.64 -0.97
CA PHE A 44 9.29 0.46 -2.26
C PHE A 44 10.82 0.46 -2.10
N TYR A 45 11.38 1.43 -1.37
CA TYR A 45 12.81 1.55 -1.08
C TYR A 45 13.17 1.06 0.34
N ARG A 46 12.42 0.12 0.90
CA ARG A 46 12.69 -0.44 2.23
C ARG A 46 14.13 -0.89 2.35
N GLN A 47 14.87 -0.31 3.29
CA GLN A 47 16.26 -0.63 3.51
C GLN A 47 16.42 -1.76 4.52
N PRO A 48 17.50 -2.55 4.43
CA PRO A 48 17.89 -3.46 5.50
C PRO A 48 18.12 -2.69 6.80
N ALA A 49 17.75 -3.31 7.94
CA ALA A 49 18.04 -2.73 9.23
C ALA A 49 19.56 -2.48 9.38
N PRO A 50 19.98 -1.32 9.91
CA PRO A 50 21.40 -0.93 9.95
C PRO A 50 22.30 -1.96 10.60
N GLY A 51 21.83 -2.63 11.66
CA GLY A 51 22.57 -3.65 12.39
C GLY A 51 22.85 -4.96 11.60
N LEU A 52 22.21 -5.16 10.43
CA LEU A 52 22.40 -6.37 9.61
C LEU A 52 23.64 -6.29 8.70
N GLY A 53 24.27 -5.14 8.55
CA GLY A 53 25.51 -5.00 7.78
C GLY A 53 25.40 -5.41 6.31
N ALA A 54 24.31 -5.05 5.63
CA ALA A 54 24.06 -5.40 4.24
C ALA A 54 25.19 -4.95 3.32
N ARG A 55 25.89 -5.89 2.67
CA ARG A 55 27.05 -5.61 1.79
C ARG A 55 26.65 -5.03 0.44
N ARG A 56 25.49 -5.38 -0.09
CA ARG A 56 25.01 -4.96 -1.43
C ARG A 56 23.50 -4.62 -1.40
N PRO A 57 23.06 -3.60 -0.62
CA PRO A 57 21.65 -3.24 -0.50
C PRO A 57 21.04 -2.83 -1.86
N GLN A 58 21.86 -2.31 -2.80
CA GLN A 58 21.43 -1.95 -4.14
C GLN A 58 20.88 -3.12 -4.95
N ALA A 59 21.28 -4.36 -4.66
CA ALA A 59 20.78 -5.55 -5.35
C ALA A 59 19.32 -5.89 -4.99
N LEU A 60 18.80 -5.32 -3.92
CA LEU A 60 17.42 -5.53 -3.45
C LEU A 60 16.42 -4.58 -4.11
N HIS A 61 16.88 -3.59 -4.89
CA HIS A 61 16.03 -2.49 -5.35
C HIS A 61 16.16 -2.18 -6.83
N HIS A 62 15.02 -2.00 -7.49
CA HIS A 62 14.97 -1.31 -8.77
C HIS A 62 15.14 0.21 -8.56
N HIS A 63 15.67 0.91 -9.56
CA HIS A 63 15.84 2.37 -9.53
C HIS A 63 16.71 2.88 -8.38
N TRP A 64 17.75 2.16 -7.98
CA TRP A 64 18.67 2.50 -6.90
C TRP A 64 19.22 3.94 -6.99
N ARG A 65 19.55 4.42 -8.19
CA ARG A 65 20.03 5.79 -8.39
C ARG A 65 19.02 6.85 -7.96
N THR A 66 17.73 6.58 -8.13
CA THR A 66 16.66 7.48 -7.67
C THR A 66 16.61 7.47 -6.15
N TRP A 67 16.70 6.32 -5.52
CA TRP A 67 16.79 6.20 -4.07
C TRP A 67 17.97 6.99 -3.50
N VAL A 68 19.16 6.82 -4.05
CA VAL A 68 20.37 7.54 -3.59
C VAL A 68 20.18 9.05 -3.68
N ARG A 69 19.56 9.56 -4.75
CA ARG A 69 19.26 11.01 -4.87
C ARG A 69 18.29 11.48 -3.81
N LEU A 70 17.21 10.74 -3.54
CA LEU A 70 16.23 11.11 -2.51
C LEU A 70 16.84 11.09 -1.13
N ARG A 71 17.57 10.04 -0.78
CA ARG A 71 18.26 9.91 0.51
C ARG A 71 19.27 11.03 0.74
N ASN A 72 20.14 11.30 -0.25
CA ASN A 72 21.13 12.33 -0.14
C ASN A 72 20.48 13.73 -0.09
N GLY A 73 19.41 13.96 -0.84
CA GLY A 73 18.61 15.18 -0.75
C GLY A 73 18.01 15.37 0.64
N LEU A 74 17.41 14.32 1.21
CA LEU A 74 16.87 14.37 2.57
C LEU A 74 17.97 14.73 3.57
N ALA A 75 19.11 14.02 3.54
CA ALA A 75 20.23 14.26 4.43
C ALA A 75 20.73 15.72 4.34
N ALA A 76 20.87 16.26 3.13
CA ALA A 76 21.29 17.66 2.93
C ALA A 76 20.28 18.68 3.51
N HIS A 77 18.97 18.41 3.38
CA HIS A 77 17.93 19.28 3.92
C HIS A 77 17.80 19.16 5.45
N VAL A 78 18.04 17.97 6.01
CA VAL A 78 18.10 17.75 7.47
C VAL A 78 19.31 18.50 8.06
N THR A 79 20.50 18.31 7.49
CA THR A 79 21.71 19.02 7.94
C THR A 79 21.57 20.55 7.86
N ALA A 80 20.83 21.05 6.87
CA ALA A 80 20.55 22.48 6.72
C ALA A 80 19.40 22.98 7.63
N GLY A 81 18.84 22.15 8.52
CA GLY A 81 17.73 22.51 9.42
C GLY A 81 16.41 22.85 8.71
N ARG A 82 16.26 22.46 7.44
CA ARG A 82 15.04 22.70 6.64
C ARG A 82 14.01 21.58 6.78
N VAL A 83 14.47 20.36 7.07
CA VAL A 83 13.64 19.19 7.31
C VAL A 83 14.00 18.59 8.66
N THR A 84 13.00 18.37 9.51
CA THR A 84 13.10 17.52 10.69
C THR A 84 12.50 16.16 10.32
N HIS A 85 13.27 15.07 10.43
CA HIS A 85 12.78 13.72 10.16
C HIS A 85 12.53 12.99 11.48
N LEU A 86 11.27 12.70 11.76
CA LEU A 86 10.81 11.92 12.90
C LEU A 86 10.57 10.48 12.44
N SER A 87 11.59 9.63 12.58
CA SER A 87 11.49 8.18 12.32
C SER A 87 10.86 7.45 13.50
N GLU A 88 10.31 6.26 13.27
CA GLU A 88 9.62 5.42 14.26
C GLU A 88 8.42 6.12 14.94
N HIS A 89 7.85 7.11 14.30
CA HIS A 89 6.69 7.86 14.80
C HIS A 89 5.41 7.40 14.09
N HIS A 90 4.54 6.78 14.85
CA HIS A 90 3.31 6.18 14.37
C HIS A 90 2.15 7.16 14.50
N VAL A 91 1.83 7.89 13.44
CA VAL A 91 0.70 8.84 13.41
C VAL A 91 -0.61 8.09 13.59
N TRP A 92 -1.44 8.53 14.53
CA TRP A 92 -2.73 7.93 14.84
C TRP A 92 -3.91 8.90 14.70
N CYS A 93 -3.65 10.21 14.72
CA CYS A 93 -4.66 11.25 14.53
C CYS A 93 -4.04 12.50 13.94
N VAL A 94 -4.81 13.26 13.18
CA VAL A 94 -4.52 14.63 12.79
C VAL A 94 -5.73 15.46 13.16
N GLU A 95 -5.55 16.42 14.05
CA GLU A 95 -6.59 17.34 14.48
C GLU A 95 -6.46 18.66 13.73
N ARG A 96 -7.60 19.24 13.38
CA ARG A 96 -7.66 20.59 12.82
C ARG A 96 -7.97 21.57 13.93
N GLU A 97 -7.07 22.53 14.12
CA GLU A 97 -7.25 23.67 15.04
C GLU A 97 -7.58 24.97 14.28
N SER A 98 -7.88 26.04 15.02
CA SER A 98 -8.15 27.36 14.43
C SER A 98 -6.98 27.93 13.63
N ALA A 99 -5.75 27.57 14.01
CA ALA A 99 -4.50 28.08 13.43
C ALA A 99 -3.67 27.02 12.68
N GLY A 100 -4.27 25.93 12.26
CA GLY A 100 -3.54 24.86 11.53
C GLY A 100 -3.90 23.45 11.96
N PHE A 101 -2.91 22.59 12.11
CA PHE A 101 -3.09 21.17 12.40
C PHE A 101 -2.16 20.71 13.52
N VAL A 102 -2.62 19.72 14.28
CA VAL A 102 -1.80 18.96 15.21
C VAL A 102 -1.75 17.51 14.75
N VAL A 103 -0.55 17.03 14.46
CA VAL A 103 -0.30 15.64 14.09
C VAL A 103 0.12 14.87 15.33
N HIS A 104 -0.71 13.94 15.79
CA HIS A 104 -0.45 13.11 16.96
C HIS A 104 0.20 11.80 16.53
N ALA A 105 1.32 11.45 17.15
CA ALA A 105 2.06 10.23 16.89
C ALA A 105 2.50 9.54 18.19
N LEU A 106 2.89 8.28 18.06
CA LEU A 106 3.48 7.48 19.13
C LEU A 106 4.87 7.02 18.68
N LEU A 107 5.88 7.22 19.52
CA LEU A 107 7.25 6.84 19.24
C LEU A 107 7.49 5.35 19.55
N GLY A 108 8.31 4.73 18.68
CA GLY A 108 8.91 3.41 18.88
C GLY A 108 7.97 2.24 18.70
N SER A 109 8.50 1.03 18.83
CA SER A 109 7.76 -0.22 18.66
C SER A 109 6.68 -0.43 19.73
N GLU A 110 6.93 0.03 20.95
CA GLU A 110 5.99 -0.06 22.08
C GLU A 110 4.83 0.91 21.97
N GLN A 111 4.94 1.96 21.15
CA GLN A 111 3.91 2.97 20.87
C GLN A 111 3.28 3.56 22.15
N ARG A 112 4.13 3.90 23.14
CA ARG A 112 3.69 4.44 24.45
C ARG A 112 4.03 5.90 24.66
N GLU A 113 5.03 6.41 23.93
CA GLU A 113 5.51 7.78 24.07
C GLU A 113 4.78 8.71 23.09
N PRO A 114 3.89 9.60 23.58
CA PRO A 114 3.15 10.49 22.72
C PRO A 114 4.03 11.63 22.21
N THR A 115 3.83 11.98 20.94
CA THR A 115 4.48 13.12 20.28
C THR A 115 3.41 13.92 19.55
N ALA A 116 3.50 15.24 19.60
CA ALA A 116 2.61 16.14 18.86
C ALA A 116 3.44 17.08 17.97
N VAL A 117 3.01 17.26 16.72
CA VAL A 117 3.64 18.17 15.75
C VAL A 117 2.60 19.18 15.28
N ARG A 118 2.85 20.48 15.54
CA ARG A 118 2.01 21.57 15.01
C ARG A 118 2.48 21.97 13.63
N ALA A 119 1.55 22.13 12.69
CA ALA A 119 1.83 22.49 11.31
C ALA A 119 0.77 23.43 10.73
N ASP A 120 1.16 24.25 9.79
CA ASP A 120 0.26 25.14 9.05
C ASP A 120 -0.42 24.42 7.88
N GLY A 121 0.09 23.24 7.49
CA GLY A 121 -0.50 22.36 6.49
C GLY A 121 0.01 20.92 6.61
N VAL A 122 -0.70 19.98 5.95
CA VAL A 122 -0.40 18.55 6.03
C VAL A 122 -0.38 17.93 4.63
N VAL A 123 0.62 17.10 4.35
CA VAL A 123 0.65 16.19 3.19
C VAL A 123 0.48 14.76 3.68
N LEU A 124 -0.59 14.10 3.23
CA LEU A 124 -0.85 12.69 3.47
C LEU A 124 -0.16 11.86 2.39
N ALA A 125 0.94 11.19 2.75
CA ALA A 125 1.70 10.27 1.90
C ALA A 125 1.75 8.87 2.53
N THR A 126 0.62 8.43 3.07
CA THR A 126 0.44 7.23 3.90
C THR A 126 0.61 5.91 3.15
N GLY A 127 0.64 5.97 1.80
CA GLY A 127 0.86 4.79 0.97
C GLY A 127 -0.37 3.89 0.86
N GLY A 128 -0.14 2.59 0.74
CA GLY A 128 -1.16 1.56 0.67
C GLY A 128 -0.78 0.33 1.48
N TYR A 129 -1.73 -0.57 1.64
CA TYR A 129 -1.55 -1.86 2.29
C TYR A 129 -2.09 -2.99 1.41
N GLU A 130 -1.66 -4.22 1.69
CA GLU A 130 -2.00 -5.36 0.84
C GLU A 130 -3.42 -5.84 1.08
N GLN A 131 -4.04 -6.24 -0.01
CA GLN A 131 -5.31 -6.96 -0.01
C GLN A 131 -5.04 -8.46 -0.15
N VAL A 132 -5.68 -9.27 0.69
CA VAL A 132 -5.67 -10.73 0.61
C VAL A 132 -7.09 -11.23 0.73
N TRP A 133 -7.46 -12.15 -0.17
CA TRP A 133 -8.74 -12.87 -0.07
C TRP A 133 -8.53 -14.15 0.71
N PRO A 134 -9.42 -14.48 1.65
CA PRO A 134 -9.35 -15.71 2.41
C PRO A 134 -9.64 -16.92 1.53
N PHE A 135 -8.94 -17.99 1.80
CA PHE A 135 -9.18 -19.33 1.22
C PHE A 135 -8.84 -20.40 2.28
N PRO A 136 -9.32 -21.65 2.15
CA PRO A 136 -9.03 -22.69 3.12
C PRO A 136 -7.53 -22.83 3.42
N GLY A 137 -7.15 -22.80 4.69
CA GLY A 137 -5.77 -22.94 5.15
C GLY A 137 -4.89 -21.68 5.04
N TRP A 138 -5.39 -20.54 4.57
CA TRP A 138 -4.58 -19.32 4.39
C TRP A 138 -4.00 -18.75 5.71
N THR A 139 -4.47 -19.24 6.86
CA THR A 139 -3.98 -18.84 8.18
C THR A 139 -2.81 -19.69 8.68
N LEU A 140 -2.44 -20.77 7.98
CA LEU A 140 -1.31 -21.62 8.35
C LEU A 140 0.00 -20.82 8.39
N PRO A 141 0.87 -21.10 9.40
CA PRO A 141 2.25 -20.60 9.39
C PRO A 141 2.96 -21.00 8.09
N GLY A 142 3.58 -20.02 7.42
CA GLY A 142 4.15 -20.18 6.07
C GLY A 142 3.28 -19.56 4.99
N VAL A 143 2.00 -19.25 5.24
CA VAL A 143 1.19 -18.39 4.36
C VAL A 143 1.36 -16.94 4.80
N ILE A 144 1.95 -16.13 3.92
CA ILE A 144 2.27 -14.72 4.18
C ILE A 144 1.84 -13.86 3.00
N THR A 145 1.77 -12.55 3.19
CA THR A 145 1.50 -11.65 2.08
C THR A 145 2.73 -11.48 1.17
N ALA A 146 2.50 -11.16 -0.10
CA ALA A 146 3.56 -10.95 -1.08
C ALA A 146 4.49 -9.78 -0.67
N GLY A 147 3.94 -8.66 -0.18
CA GLY A 147 4.72 -7.57 0.38
C GLY A 147 5.36 -7.91 1.72
N GLY A 148 4.73 -8.78 2.53
CA GLY A 148 5.33 -9.34 3.73
C GLY A 148 6.61 -10.14 3.40
N ALA A 149 6.58 -10.96 2.35
CA ALA A 149 7.75 -11.67 1.84
C ALA A 149 8.87 -10.70 1.40
N GLN A 150 8.51 -9.62 0.69
CA GLN A 150 9.46 -8.56 0.34
C GLN A 150 9.99 -7.81 1.56
N ALA A 151 9.17 -7.56 2.57
CA ALA A 151 9.58 -6.87 3.78
C ALA A 151 10.60 -7.69 4.57
N LEU A 152 10.41 -9.01 4.69
CA LEU A 152 11.39 -9.92 5.28
C LEU A 152 12.71 -9.90 4.52
N LEU A 153 12.64 -9.99 3.18
CA LEU A 153 13.86 -9.99 2.36
C LEU A 153 14.59 -8.64 2.40
N LYS A 154 13.89 -7.54 2.15
CA LYS A 154 14.52 -6.21 2.02
C LYS A 154 14.90 -5.61 3.37
N GLY A 155 14.03 -5.74 4.38
CA GLY A 155 14.24 -5.17 5.71
C GLY A 155 15.08 -6.06 6.62
N GLY A 156 14.79 -7.37 6.59
CA GLY A 156 15.40 -8.37 7.49
C GLY A 156 16.51 -9.21 6.88
N LEU A 157 16.80 -9.06 5.55
CA LEU A 157 17.71 -9.96 4.81
C LEU A 157 17.40 -11.43 5.02
N THR A 158 16.14 -11.76 5.23
CA THR A 158 15.66 -13.09 5.58
C THR A 158 14.75 -13.63 4.48
N LEU A 159 15.00 -14.85 4.04
CA LEU A 159 14.07 -15.56 3.16
C LEU A 159 12.89 -16.09 4.00
N PRO A 160 11.65 -15.97 3.52
CA PRO A 160 10.47 -16.46 4.23
C PRO A 160 10.41 -17.98 4.30
N GLY A 161 11.11 -18.66 3.40
CA GLY A 161 11.26 -20.12 3.33
C GLY A 161 12.18 -20.53 2.19
N ARG A 162 12.30 -21.83 1.97
CA ARG A 162 13.20 -22.42 0.95
C ARG A 162 12.49 -22.70 -0.35
N THR A 163 11.28 -23.24 -0.27
CA THR A 163 10.45 -23.62 -1.42
C THR A 163 9.19 -22.77 -1.43
N VAL A 164 9.11 -21.82 -2.36
CA VAL A 164 8.12 -20.75 -2.34
C VAL A 164 7.19 -20.88 -3.54
N VAL A 165 5.90 -20.74 -3.31
CA VAL A 165 4.90 -20.43 -4.34
C VAL A 165 4.46 -18.98 -4.13
N VAL A 166 4.42 -18.19 -5.22
CA VAL A 166 3.91 -16.83 -5.23
C VAL A 166 2.57 -16.83 -5.96
N ALA A 167 1.48 -16.43 -5.31
CA ALA A 167 0.13 -16.54 -5.89
C ALA A 167 -0.70 -15.28 -5.66
N GLY A 168 -1.69 -15.06 -6.51
CA GLY A 168 -2.65 -13.96 -6.36
C GLY A 168 -2.95 -13.25 -7.66
N THR A 169 -3.05 -11.93 -7.64
CA THR A 169 -3.24 -11.11 -8.84
C THR A 169 -2.46 -9.80 -8.76
N GLY A 170 -1.92 -9.40 -9.90
CA GLY A 170 -1.32 -8.10 -10.07
C GLY A 170 0.19 -8.08 -10.26
N PRO A 171 0.70 -6.97 -10.80
CA PRO A 171 2.10 -6.85 -11.21
C PRO A 171 3.09 -6.92 -10.05
N LEU A 172 2.65 -6.78 -8.78
CA LEU A 172 3.50 -6.91 -7.60
C LEU A 172 4.07 -8.33 -7.45
N LEU A 173 3.37 -9.35 -7.94
CA LEU A 173 3.85 -10.73 -7.86
C LEU A 173 5.18 -10.96 -8.60
N LEU A 174 5.41 -10.24 -9.70
CA LEU A 174 6.63 -10.34 -10.50
C LEU A 174 7.90 -9.98 -9.72
N PRO A 175 8.01 -8.76 -9.11
CA PRO A 175 9.19 -8.42 -8.30
C PRO A 175 9.31 -9.25 -7.02
N VAL A 176 8.22 -9.80 -6.49
CA VAL A 176 8.27 -10.73 -5.35
C VAL A 176 8.92 -12.03 -5.77
N ALA A 177 8.40 -12.69 -6.81
CA ALA A 177 8.93 -13.98 -7.30
C ALA A 177 10.39 -13.86 -7.73
N THR A 178 10.72 -12.84 -8.53
CA THR A 178 12.09 -12.64 -9.03
C THR A 178 13.06 -12.25 -7.91
N GLY A 179 12.62 -11.42 -6.95
CA GLY A 179 13.44 -11.01 -5.81
C GLY A 179 13.78 -12.17 -4.89
N LEU A 180 12.80 -13.03 -4.55
CA LEU A 180 13.01 -14.23 -3.75
C LEU A 180 13.92 -15.24 -4.46
N ALA A 181 13.69 -15.48 -5.77
CA ALA A 181 14.53 -16.36 -6.55
C ALA A 181 15.98 -15.86 -6.66
N ALA A 182 16.19 -14.56 -6.89
CA ALA A 182 17.51 -13.95 -6.92
C ALA A 182 18.22 -14.00 -5.57
N ALA A 183 17.48 -14.03 -4.45
CA ALA A 183 18.00 -14.18 -3.10
C ALA A 183 18.28 -15.64 -2.71
N GLY A 184 17.97 -16.62 -3.58
CA GLY A 184 18.31 -18.03 -3.40
C GLY A 184 17.14 -18.92 -2.94
N ALA A 185 15.91 -18.40 -2.86
CA ALA A 185 14.75 -19.26 -2.65
C ALA A 185 14.42 -20.05 -3.94
N HIS A 186 13.99 -21.30 -3.78
CA HIS A 186 13.43 -22.08 -4.87
C HIS A 186 11.97 -21.67 -5.11
N VAL A 187 11.75 -20.71 -6.02
CA VAL A 187 10.40 -20.30 -6.39
C VAL A 187 9.85 -21.30 -7.41
N THR A 188 8.98 -22.19 -6.96
CA THR A 188 8.40 -23.28 -7.77
C THR A 188 7.46 -22.75 -8.82
N ALA A 189 6.57 -21.82 -8.43
CA ALA A 189 5.57 -21.26 -9.32
C ALA A 189 5.23 -19.81 -8.97
N LEU A 190 4.85 -19.06 -10.02
CA LEU A 190 4.12 -17.81 -9.94
C LEU A 190 2.72 -18.08 -10.51
N VAL A 191 1.70 -17.99 -9.66
CA VAL A 191 0.30 -18.30 -9.96
C VAL A 191 -0.47 -16.99 -10.04
N GLU A 192 -0.85 -16.58 -11.25
CA GLU A 192 -1.58 -15.35 -11.53
C GLU A 192 -3.03 -15.67 -11.86
N SER A 193 -3.97 -15.15 -11.07
CA SER A 193 -5.40 -15.40 -11.27
C SER A 193 -6.00 -14.62 -12.42
N ALA A 194 -5.44 -13.47 -12.76
CA ALA A 194 -5.87 -12.72 -13.95
C ALA A 194 -5.34 -13.33 -15.26
N ALA A 195 -5.93 -12.90 -16.35
CA ALA A 195 -5.47 -13.19 -17.72
C ALA A 195 -5.01 -11.91 -18.41
N PRO A 196 -3.81 -11.38 -18.10
CA PRO A 196 -3.36 -10.08 -18.63
C PRO A 196 -3.31 -10.02 -20.16
N THR A 197 -3.31 -11.18 -20.83
CA THR A 197 -3.42 -11.26 -22.30
C THR A 197 -4.78 -10.79 -22.84
N THR A 198 -5.80 -10.65 -22.00
CA THR A 198 -7.13 -10.12 -22.42
C THR A 198 -7.08 -8.65 -22.80
N LEU A 199 -6.09 -7.87 -22.32
CA LEU A 199 -5.84 -6.49 -22.79
C LEU A 199 -5.68 -6.38 -24.30
N VAL A 200 -5.12 -7.43 -24.93
CA VAL A 200 -4.82 -7.44 -26.37
C VAL A 200 -5.93 -8.16 -27.15
N ARG A 201 -6.67 -9.08 -26.52
CA ARG A 201 -7.53 -10.03 -27.23
C ARG A 201 -9.02 -9.70 -27.32
N ARG A 202 -9.61 -8.90 -26.42
CA ARG A 202 -11.04 -8.54 -26.47
C ARG A 202 -11.37 -7.21 -25.80
N PRO A 203 -11.10 -6.07 -26.41
CA PRO A 203 -11.77 -4.84 -26.00
C PRO A 203 -13.24 -4.93 -26.46
N ALA A 204 -14.15 -4.64 -25.56
CA ALA A 204 -15.58 -4.54 -25.90
C ALA A 204 -15.86 -3.43 -26.92
N ASN A 205 -14.91 -2.49 -27.10
CA ASN A 205 -14.99 -1.38 -28.03
C ASN A 205 -13.60 -1.13 -28.68
N PRO A 206 -13.49 -1.00 -30.02
CA PRO A 206 -12.23 -0.66 -30.70
C PRO A 206 -11.53 0.58 -30.17
N ARG A 207 -12.28 1.57 -29.66
CA ARG A 207 -11.72 2.79 -29.07
C ARG A 207 -10.93 2.50 -27.78
N ASP A 208 -11.38 1.54 -26.98
CA ASP A 208 -10.70 1.13 -25.74
C ASP A 208 -9.43 0.35 -26.04
N ALA A 209 -9.42 -0.45 -27.12
CA ALA A 209 -8.20 -1.10 -27.60
C ALA A 209 -7.12 -0.09 -27.97
N VAL A 210 -7.48 0.92 -28.78
CA VAL A 210 -6.55 1.97 -29.21
C VAL A 210 -6.04 2.75 -27.99
N ARG A 211 -6.91 3.05 -27.03
CA ARG A 211 -6.56 3.74 -25.79
C ARG A 211 -5.58 2.93 -24.95
N GLY A 212 -5.83 1.63 -24.75
CA GLY A 212 -4.95 0.71 -24.03
C GLY A 212 -3.57 0.60 -24.69
N VAL A 213 -3.52 0.35 -25.99
CA VAL A 213 -2.26 0.30 -26.73
C VAL A 213 -1.47 1.61 -26.62
N ARG A 214 -2.14 2.75 -26.73
CA ARG A 214 -1.49 4.08 -26.58
C ARG A 214 -0.96 4.30 -25.16
N ALA A 215 -1.70 3.90 -24.12
CA ALA A 215 -1.26 4.01 -22.73
C ALA A 215 -0.03 3.14 -22.44
N LEU A 216 -0.02 1.90 -22.94
CA LEU A 216 1.12 1.00 -22.83
C LEU A 216 2.33 1.53 -23.61
N ALA A 217 2.15 1.95 -24.87
CA ALA A 217 3.22 2.49 -25.72
C ALA A 217 3.81 3.81 -25.15
N ALA A 218 3.03 4.57 -24.36
CA ALA A 218 3.50 5.79 -23.73
C ALA A 218 4.48 5.54 -22.55
N GLN A 219 4.67 4.27 -22.12
CA GLN A 219 5.52 3.88 -20.99
C GLN A 219 6.53 2.76 -21.36
N PRO A 220 7.44 3.00 -22.32
CA PRO A 220 8.38 1.98 -22.79
C PRO A 220 9.30 1.46 -21.66
N GLY A 221 9.62 2.32 -20.68
CA GLY A 221 10.40 1.91 -19.49
C GLY A 221 9.68 0.87 -18.64
N LYS A 222 8.35 0.92 -18.54
CA LYS A 222 7.55 -0.08 -17.80
C LYS A 222 7.45 -1.39 -18.56
N LEU A 223 7.39 -1.34 -19.88
CA LEU A 223 7.45 -2.54 -20.73
C LEU A 223 8.81 -3.22 -20.63
N ALA A 224 9.90 -2.45 -20.64
CA ALA A 224 11.26 -2.98 -20.44
C ALA A 224 11.44 -3.59 -19.04
N GLU A 225 10.87 -2.98 -18.01
CA GLU A 225 10.85 -3.52 -16.64
C GLU A 225 10.14 -4.87 -16.60
N ALA A 226 8.95 -4.98 -17.21
CA ALA A 226 8.18 -6.23 -17.29
C ALA A 226 8.96 -7.32 -18.07
N ALA A 227 9.57 -6.98 -19.19
CA ALA A 227 10.42 -7.90 -19.95
C ALA A 227 11.62 -8.38 -19.11
N GLY A 228 12.21 -7.52 -18.30
CA GLY A 228 13.27 -7.86 -17.36
C GLY A 228 12.83 -8.89 -16.31
N TYR A 229 11.61 -8.74 -15.76
CA TYR A 229 11.07 -9.76 -14.85
C TYR A 229 10.83 -11.10 -15.54
N VAL A 230 10.27 -11.10 -16.76
CA VAL A 230 10.07 -12.34 -17.53
C VAL A 230 11.41 -13.04 -17.77
N ALA A 231 12.45 -12.32 -18.17
CA ALA A 231 13.78 -12.89 -18.36
C ALA A 231 14.35 -13.49 -17.06
N GLN A 232 14.11 -12.86 -15.91
CA GLN A 232 14.53 -13.39 -14.61
C GLN A 232 13.74 -14.65 -14.22
N LEU A 233 12.42 -14.68 -14.43
CA LEU A 233 11.61 -15.87 -14.19
C LEU A 233 12.09 -17.07 -15.01
N LEU A 234 12.39 -16.85 -16.30
CA LEU A 234 12.95 -17.87 -17.18
C LEU A 234 14.33 -18.34 -16.69
N ARG A 235 15.21 -17.41 -16.32
CA ARG A 235 16.55 -17.71 -15.80
C ARG A 235 16.49 -18.60 -14.54
N HIS A 236 15.56 -18.31 -13.65
CA HIS A 236 15.38 -19.06 -12.40
C HIS A 236 14.43 -20.26 -12.55
N ARG A 237 13.96 -20.55 -13.78
CA ARG A 237 13.04 -21.66 -14.09
C ARG A 237 11.76 -21.65 -13.27
N VAL A 238 11.24 -20.45 -12.97
CA VAL A 238 9.96 -20.29 -12.27
C VAL A 238 8.83 -20.62 -13.24
N SER A 239 7.97 -21.59 -12.87
CA SER A 239 6.76 -21.90 -13.64
C SER A 239 5.75 -20.77 -13.52
N VAL A 240 5.27 -20.23 -14.65
CA VAL A 240 4.26 -19.17 -14.66
C VAL A 240 2.91 -19.76 -15.06
N MET A 241 1.97 -19.73 -14.13
CA MET A 241 0.62 -20.25 -14.26
C MET A 241 -0.37 -19.09 -14.33
N VAL A 242 -0.99 -18.88 -15.49
CA VAL A 242 -1.92 -17.76 -15.73
C VAL A 242 -3.37 -18.28 -15.74
N ARG A 243 -4.30 -17.47 -15.22
CA ARG A 243 -5.69 -17.88 -14.96
C ARG A 243 -5.78 -19.10 -14.05
N GLN A 244 -4.96 -19.08 -13.02
CA GLN A 244 -4.97 -20.06 -11.96
C GLN A 244 -4.93 -19.36 -10.61
N ALA A 245 -5.52 -19.95 -9.58
CA ALA A 245 -5.48 -19.41 -8.22
C ALA A 245 -5.05 -20.48 -7.22
N ALA A 246 -4.44 -20.04 -6.11
CA ALA A 246 -4.31 -20.84 -4.92
C ALA A 246 -5.70 -20.97 -4.28
N VAL A 247 -6.20 -22.20 -4.19
CA VAL A 247 -7.56 -22.48 -3.69
C VAL A 247 -7.59 -23.10 -2.31
N GLU A 248 -6.50 -23.76 -1.90
CA GLU A 248 -6.38 -24.35 -0.57
C GLU A 248 -4.90 -24.51 -0.18
N ALA A 249 -4.57 -24.14 1.04
CA ALA A 249 -3.26 -24.39 1.66
C ALA A 249 -3.37 -25.59 2.60
N HIS A 250 -2.36 -26.48 2.56
CA HIS A 250 -2.36 -27.71 3.31
C HIS A 250 -1.16 -27.81 4.25
N GLY A 251 -1.41 -28.38 5.41
CA GLY A 251 -0.42 -28.67 6.45
C GLY A 251 -1.12 -28.87 7.78
N ARG A 252 -0.39 -29.37 8.77
CA ARG A 252 -0.91 -29.52 10.13
C ARG A 252 -0.54 -28.32 10.99
N ASP A 253 0.74 -28.13 11.25
CA ASP A 253 1.27 -27.06 12.11
C ASP A 253 1.88 -25.92 11.30
N ARG A 254 2.15 -26.16 10.03
CA ARG A 254 2.71 -25.22 9.06
C ARG A 254 2.35 -25.64 7.65
N LEU A 255 2.55 -24.72 6.70
CA LEU A 255 2.34 -25.01 5.29
C LEU A 255 3.29 -26.11 4.78
N GLU A 256 2.75 -27.07 4.07
CA GLU A 256 3.47 -28.18 3.42
C GLU A 256 3.22 -28.20 1.91
N SER A 257 2.09 -27.71 1.49
CA SER A 257 1.73 -27.63 0.06
C SER A 257 0.53 -26.71 -0.16
N VAL A 258 0.32 -26.31 -1.41
CA VAL A 258 -0.83 -25.52 -1.87
C VAL A 258 -1.48 -26.23 -3.04
N THR A 259 -2.81 -26.27 -3.08
CA THR A 259 -3.58 -26.64 -4.26
C THR A 259 -3.83 -25.39 -5.10
N VAL A 260 -3.48 -25.48 -6.38
CA VAL A 260 -3.81 -24.48 -7.40
C VAL A 260 -4.78 -25.05 -8.40
N ALA A 261 -5.70 -24.24 -8.93
CA ALA A 261 -6.67 -24.67 -9.93
C ALA A 261 -6.80 -23.62 -11.04
N ALA A 262 -7.12 -24.08 -12.26
CA ALA A 262 -7.48 -23.17 -13.34
C ALA A 262 -8.80 -22.46 -13.03
N LEU A 263 -8.93 -21.20 -13.48
CA LEU A 263 -10.13 -20.41 -13.31
C LEU A 263 -10.92 -20.30 -14.63
N ASP A 264 -12.24 -20.40 -14.54
CA ASP A 264 -13.15 -20.07 -15.63
C ASP A 264 -13.19 -18.54 -15.89
N PRO A 265 -13.91 -18.05 -16.92
CA PRO A 265 -14.03 -16.62 -17.19
C PRO A 265 -14.69 -15.83 -16.05
N GLU A 266 -15.49 -16.47 -15.23
CA GLU A 266 -16.18 -15.89 -14.07
C GLU A 266 -15.31 -15.90 -12.80
N GLY A 267 -14.15 -16.58 -12.85
CA GLY A 267 -13.17 -16.66 -11.77
C GLY A 267 -13.39 -17.82 -10.81
N ARG A 268 -14.19 -18.83 -11.17
CA ARG A 268 -14.39 -20.03 -10.35
C ARG A 268 -13.36 -21.11 -10.71
N PRO A 269 -12.92 -21.92 -9.73
CA PRO A 269 -12.07 -23.08 -9.99
C PRO A 269 -12.74 -24.07 -10.93
N VAL A 270 -12.04 -24.48 -11.99
CA VAL A 270 -12.52 -25.48 -12.94
C VAL A 270 -12.32 -26.89 -12.35
N PRO A 271 -13.38 -27.71 -12.20
CA PRO A 271 -13.25 -29.04 -11.67
C PRO A 271 -12.27 -29.92 -12.48
N GLY A 272 -11.48 -30.74 -11.78
CA GLY A 272 -10.50 -31.62 -12.38
C GLY A 272 -9.18 -30.97 -12.81
N THR A 273 -8.98 -29.65 -12.59
CA THR A 273 -7.74 -28.94 -12.89
C THR A 273 -6.86 -28.72 -11.67
N ALA A 274 -7.31 -29.16 -10.50
CA ALA A 274 -6.59 -29.01 -9.25
C ALA A 274 -5.22 -29.71 -9.29
N GLN A 275 -4.17 -28.97 -8.96
CA GLN A 275 -2.80 -29.44 -8.89
C GLN A 275 -2.20 -29.08 -7.54
N ARG A 276 -1.58 -30.03 -6.87
CA ARG A 276 -0.91 -29.82 -5.58
C ARG A 276 0.57 -29.51 -5.79
N LEU A 277 1.02 -28.40 -5.26
CA LEU A 277 2.41 -27.94 -5.30
C LEU A 277 3.00 -27.99 -3.90
N ALA A 278 4.11 -28.73 -3.71
CA ALA A 278 4.82 -28.76 -2.44
C ALA A 278 5.54 -27.42 -2.22
N CYS A 279 5.36 -26.82 -1.05
CA CYS A 279 6.04 -25.58 -0.63
C CYS A 279 6.00 -25.43 0.88
N ASP A 280 7.00 -24.75 1.43
CA ASP A 280 7.04 -24.34 2.83
C ASP A 280 6.60 -22.88 3.03
N THR A 281 6.47 -22.15 1.93
CA THR A 281 6.00 -20.75 1.92
C THR A 281 5.07 -20.49 0.74
N LEU A 282 3.94 -19.86 1.03
CA LEU A 282 3.00 -19.31 0.06
C LEU A 282 2.91 -17.80 0.25
N ALA A 283 3.47 -17.04 -0.69
CA ALA A 283 3.39 -15.58 -0.70
C ALA A 283 2.18 -15.14 -1.53
N VAL A 284 1.12 -14.65 -0.87
CA VAL A 284 -0.14 -14.28 -1.53
C VAL A 284 -0.34 -12.78 -1.60
N GLY A 285 -0.91 -12.28 -2.71
CA GLY A 285 -1.27 -10.88 -2.87
C GLY A 285 -2.35 -10.69 -3.91
N HIS A 286 -3.40 -9.94 -3.54
CA HIS A 286 -4.54 -9.68 -4.42
C HIS A 286 -4.70 -8.19 -4.69
N GLY A 287 -3.57 -7.50 -4.84
CA GLY A 287 -3.49 -6.06 -5.04
C GLY A 287 -3.22 -5.29 -3.75
N LEU A 288 -3.35 -3.98 -3.87
CA LEU A 288 -3.13 -3.01 -2.80
C LEU A 288 -4.37 -2.15 -2.62
N LEU A 289 -4.59 -1.67 -1.42
CA LEU A 289 -5.62 -0.68 -1.07
C LEU A 289 -4.94 0.59 -0.56
N PRO A 290 -5.43 1.78 -0.94
CA PRO A 290 -4.96 3.05 -0.40
C PRO A 290 -5.15 3.13 1.12
N HIS A 291 -4.17 3.68 1.83
CA HIS A 291 -4.26 3.91 3.27
C HIS A 291 -4.86 5.30 3.54
N THR A 292 -6.16 5.35 3.73
CA THR A 292 -6.97 6.58 3.78
C THR A 292 -7.47 6.96 5.17
N ASP A 293 -7.15 6.19 6.22
CA ASP A 293 -7.72 6.39 7.57
C ASP A 293 -7.51 7.82 8.11
N LEU A 294 -6.32 8.43 7.91
CA LEU A 294 -6.07 9.81 8.34
C LEU A 294 -6.86 10.83 7.50
N ALA A 295 -7.05 10.56 6.22
CA ALA A 295 -7.85 11.41 5.34
C ALA A 295 -9.33 11.35 5.71
N ASP A 296 -9.84 10.16 6.01
CA ASP A 296 -11.22 9.95 6.50
C ASP A 296 -11.44 10.66 7.85
N GLY A 297 -10.47 10.51 8.78
CA GLY A 297 -10.51 11.22 10.07
C GLY A 297 -10.50 12.74 9.96
N LEU A 298 -9.87 13.30 8.93
CA LEU A 298 -9.89 14.73 8.60
C LEU A 298 -11.15 15.17 7.83
N GLY A 299 -12.01 14.23 7.41
CA GLY A 299 -13.20 14.47 6.61
C GLY A 299 -12.92 14.72 5.12
N CYS A 300 -11.76 14.30 4.60
CA CYS A 300 -11.47 14.37 3.18
C CYS A 300 -12.38 13.44 2.38
N ARG A 301 -12.82 13.89 1.21
CA ARG A 301 -13.59 13.05 0.30
C ARG A 301 -12.72 11.97 -0.33
N LEU A 302 -13.28 10.78 -0.44
CA LEU A 302 -12.68 9.66 -1.16
C LEU A 302 -13.27 9.57 -2.58
N ASP A 303 -12.48 9.07 -3.53
CA ASP A 303 -12.91 8.70 -4.87
C ASP A 303 -12.54 7.23 -5.10
N GLY A 304 -13.54 6.36 -5.13
CA GLY A 304 -13.32 4.92 -4.96
C GLY A 304 -12.63 4.61 -3.63
N ALA A 305 -11.52 3.91 -3.67
CA ALA A 305 -10.74 3.57 -2.48
C ALA A 305 -9.69 4.65 -2.10
N GLY A 306 -9.42 5.64 -2.95
CA GLY A 306 -8.35 6.63 -2.75
C GLY A 306 -8.85 8.01 -2.29
N VAL A 307 -7.93 8.81 -1.75
CA VAL A 307 -8.22 10.21 -1.39
C VAL A 307 -8.40 11.03 -2.67
N ARG A 308 -9.54 11.72 -2.77
CA ARG A 308 -9.82 12.63 -3.90
C ARG A 308 -8.94 13.87 -3.81
N VAL A 309 -8.26 14.17 -4.92
CA VAL A 309 -7.39 15.36 -5.03
C VAL A 309 -7.59 16.08 -6.35
N ASP A 310 -7.27 17.37 -6.35
CA ASP A 310 -7.24 18.20 -7.57
C ASP A 310 -5.87 18.10 -8.30
N ASP A 311 -5.68 18.93 -9.31
CA ASP A 311 -4.43 18.98 -10.09
C ASP A 311 -3.22 19.47 -9.31
N GLU A 312 -3.42 20.13 -8.18
CA GLU A 312 -2.41 20.56 -7.22
C GLU A 312 -2.16 19.53 -6.12
N GLN A 313 -2.81 18.36 -6.17
CA GLN A 313 -2.82 17.33 -5.12
C GLN A 313 -3.49 17.84 -3.80
N ARG A 314 -4.35 18.86 -3.84
CA ARG A 314 -5.13 19.31 -2.69
C ARG A 314 -6.35 18.41 -2.52
N THR A 315 -6.68 18.13 -1.29
CA THR A 315 -7.97 17.56 -0.93
C THR A 315 -9.05 18.67 -0.89
N ASP A 316 -10.27 18.30 -0.61
CA ASP A 316 -11.37 19.26 -0.35
C ASP A 316 -11.29 19.90 1.05
N VAL A 317 -10.39 19.41 1.91
CA VAL A 317 -10.09 20.03 3.21
C VAL A 317 -8.97 21.07 3.03
N PRO A 318 -9.21 22.35 3.30
CA PRO A 318 -8.19 23.39 3.16
C PRO A 318 -6.96 23.12 4.02
N GLY A 319 -5.77 23.28 3.45
CA GLY A 319 -4.49 23.03 4.13
C GLY A 319 -4.07 21.56 4.13
N VAL A 320 -4.82 20.66 3.47
CA VAL A 320 -4.49 19.23 3.36
C VAL A 320 -4.27 18.85 1.91
N TRP A 321 -3.13 18.19 1.67
CA TRP A 321 -2.74 17.57 0.39
C TRP A 321 -2.63 16.07 0.58
N ALA A 322 -2.81 15.29 -0.49
CA ALA A 322 -2.52 13.87 -0.50
C ALA A 322 -1.73 13.48 -1.76
N ALA A 323 -0.82 12.51 -1.65
CA ALA A 323 0.02 12.11 -2.75
C ALA A 323 0.45 10.63 -2.66
N GLY A 324 0.72 10.02 -3.80
CA GLY A 324 1.14 8.63 -3.91
C GLY A 324 -0.03 7.66 -3.75
N GLU A 325 0.26 6.48 -3.24
CA GLU A 325 -0.74 5.39 -3.23
C GLU A 325 -1.96 5.67 -2.35
N ALA A 326 -1.91 6.67 -1.46
CA ALA A 326 -3.09 7.17 -0.75
C ALA A 326 -4.16 7.75 -1.69
N THR A 327 -3.77 8.25 -2.88
CA THR A 327 -4.68 8.80 -3.90
C THR A 327 -5.03 7.80 -5.01
N GLY A 328 -4.58 6.55 -4.86
CA GLY A 328 -4.77 5.43 -5.79
C GLY A 328 -3.45 4.77 -6.16
N ILE A 329 -3.50 3.46 -6.33
CA ILE A 329 -2.32 2.64 -6.54
C ILE A 329 -1.69 2.92 -7.90
N GLY A 330 -0.36 3.16 -7.94
CA GLY A 330 0.33 3.52 -9.19
C GLY A 330 1.86 3.48 -9.10
N GLY A 331 2.40 2.93 -8.03
CA GLY A 331 3.82 2.68 -7.85
C GLY A 331 4.68 3.93 -7.66
N ALA A 332 5.98 3.70 -7.43
CA ALA A 332 6.90 4.74 -6.97
C ALA A 332 7.07 5.91 -7.95
N ALA A 333 7.05 5.69 -9.26
CA ALA A 333 7.24 6.77 -10.24
C ALA A 333 6.09 7.76 -10.24
N LEU A 334 4.86 7.26 -10.09
CA LEU A 334 3.66 8.10 -9.94
C LEU A 334 3.70 8.84 -8.60
N SER A 335 4.01 8.13 -7.51
CA SER A 335 4.14 8.69 -6.17
C SER A 335 5.16 9.84 -6.11
N LEU A 336 6.31 9.72 -6.79
CA LEU A 336 7.30 10.79 -6.89
C LEU A 336 6.75 12.03 -7.61
N ALA A 337 6.01 11.84 -8.71
CA ALA A 337 5.43 12.95 -9.46
C ALA A 337 4.37 13.69 -8.63
N GLU A 338 3.49 12.96 -7.98
CA GLU A 338 2.43 13.52 -7.15
C GLU A 338 2.99 14.21 -5.90
N GLY A 339 3.95 13.57 -5.21
CA GLY A 339 4.61 14.17 -4.06
C GLY A 339 5.32 15.48 -4.42
N HIS A 340 5.99 15.53 -5.58
CA HIS A 340 6.62 16.77 -6.07
C HIS A 340 5.58 17.87 -6.29
N ILE A 341 4.44 17.56 -6.91
CA ILE A 341 3.35 18.53 -7.12
C ILE A 341 2.80 19.01 -5.78
N ALA A 342 2.45 18.09 -4.88
CA ALA A 342 1.92 18.40 -3.56
C ALA A 342 2.85 19.32 -2.77
N GLY A 343 4.16 18.99 -2.72
CA GLY A 343 5.15 19.82 -1.99
C GLY A 343 5.30 21.22 -2.58
N ARG A 344 5.27 21.36 -3.91
CA ARG A 344 5.34 22.66 -4.59
C ARG A 344 4.08 23.50 -4.37
N SER A 345 2.92 22.90 -4.50
CA SER A 345 1.61 23.54 -4.26
C SER A 345 1.51 23.97 -2.79
N ALA A 346 1.82 23.07 -1.84
CA ALA A 346 1.79 23.38 -0.42
C ALA A 346 2.69 24.55 -0.08
N ALA A 347 3.92 24.57 -0.60
CA ALA A 347 4.86 25.67 -0.34
C ALA A 347 4.32 27.02 -0.83
N ALA A 348 3.77 27.09 -2.06
CA ALA A 348 3.21 28.33 -2.59
C ALA A 348 2.03 28.81 -1.73
N ARG A 349 1.09 27.92 -1.43
CA ARG A 349 -0.11 28.24 -0.65
C ARG A 349 0.22 28.69 0.78
N LEU A 350 1.18 28.04 1.43
CA LEU A 350 1.63 28.40 2.78
C LEU A 350 2.38 29.73 2.84
N HIS A 351 2.99 30.16 1.74
CA HIS A 351 3.55 31.51 1.59
C HIS A 351 2.53 32.55 1.12
N GLY A 352 1.25 32.18 0.98
CA GLY A 352 0.20 33.10 0.49
C GLY A 352 0.34 33.47 -0.97
N THR A 353 1.09 32.70 -1.77
CA THR A 353 1.29 32.95 -3.20
C THR A 353 0.47 31.98 -4.05
N GLU A 354 0.01 32.45 -5.21
CA GLU A 354 -0.66 31.56 -6.17
C GLU A 354 0.36 30.58 -6.76
N PRO A 355 0.03 29.26 -6.74
CA PRO A 355 0.88 28.24 -7.35
C PRO A 355 0.99 28.43 -8.86
N ASP A 356 2.21 28.33 -9.40
CA ASP A 356 2.44 28.32 -10.85
C ASP A 356 2.49 26.86 -11.37
N PRO A 357 1.48 26.37 -12.11
CA PRO A 357 1.46 25.01 -12.66
C PRO A 357 2.64 24.72 -13.61
N ARG A 358 3.25 25.74 -14.22
CA ARG A 358 4.43 25.57 -15.07
C ARG A 358 5.62 25.02 -14.27
N ALA A 359 5.69 25.34 -12.99
CA ALA A 359 6.77 24.93 -12.10
C ALA A 359 6.83 23.41 -11.87
N TRP A 360 5.76 22.67 -12.13
CA TRP A 360 5.70 21.22 -12.07
C TRP A 360 5.13 20.55 -13.33
N ALA A 361 5.04 21.29 -14.45
CA ALA A 361 4.49 20.76 -15.70
C ALA A 361 5.09 19.42 -16.17
N PRO A 362 6.41 19.15 -16.02
CA PRO A 362 6.96 17.83 -16.33
C PRO A 362 6.40 16.71 -15.43
N ALA A 363 6.26 16.96 -14.14
CA ALA A 363 5.69 16.01 -13.18
C ALA A 363 4.20 15.76 -13.46
N ALA A 364 3.43 16.82 -13.78
CA ALA A 364 2.02 16.71 -14.14
C ALA A 364 1.80 15.87 -15.41
N ARG A 365 2.62 16.07 -16.44
CA ARG A 365 2.59 15.25 -17.67
C ARG A 365 2.92 13.79 -17.39
N ASN A 366 3.93 13.55 -16.54
CA ASN A 366 4.30 12.19 -16.16
C ASN A 366 3.20 11.53 -15.33
N ARG A 367 2.61 12.26 -14.36
CA ARG A 367 1.45 11.81 -13.58
C ARG A 367 0.30 11.35 -14.50
N ALA A 368 -0.10 12.20 -15.45
CA ALA A 368 -1.20 11.89 -16.36
C ALA A 368 -0.94 10.62 -17.19
N ARG A 369 0.29 10.45 -17.71
CA ARG A 369 0.68 9.23 -18.45
C ARG A 369 0.67 7.98 -17.57
N LEU A 370 1.20 8.08 -16.35
CA LEU A 370 1.26 6.96 -15.43
C LEU A 370 -0.14 6.59 -14.92
N ARG A 371 -1.01 7.56 -14.62
CA ARG A 371 -2.41 7.29 -14.24
C ARG A 371 -3.15 6.55 -15.37
N ALA A 372 -3.00 6.99 -16.62
CA ALA A 372 -3.58 6.29 -17.76
C ALA A 372 -3.03 4.86 -17.90
N PHE A 373 -1.71 4.67 -17.73
CA PHE A 373 -1.09 3.35 -17.78
C PHE A 373 -1.62 2.42 -16.67
N PHE A 374 -1.65 2.90 -15.43
CA PHE A 374 -2.09 2.05 -14.30
C PHE A 374 -3.59 1.76 -14.33
N ALA A 375 -4.42 2.63 -14.89
CA ALA A 375 -5.83 2.32 -15.15
C ALA A 375 -6.00 1.14 -16.14
N GLU A 376 -5.10 0.99 -17.12
CA GLU A 376 -5.10 -0.20 -18.00
C GLU A 376 -4.59 -1.45 -17.27
N VAL A 377 -3.54 -1.29 -16.45
CA VAL A 377 -3.01 -2.39 -15.64
C VAL A 377 -4.07 -2.90 -14.66
N GLU A 378 -4.80 -2.02 -13.98
CA GLU A 378 -5.87 -2.39 -13.06
C GLU A 378 -6.99 -3.18 -13.77
N ARG A 379 -7.39 -2.75 -14.97
CA ARG A 379 -8.34 -3.51 -15.79
C ARG A 379 -7.82 -4.88 -16.20
N ALA A 380 -6.52 -4.99 -16.49
CA ALA A 380 -5.89 -6.26 -16.89
C ALA A 380 -5.81 -7.30 -15.76
N TYR A 381 -5.64 -6.79 -14.54
CA TYR A 381 -5.49 -7.58 -13.33
C TYR A 381 -6.72 -7.49 -12.43
N ALA A 382 -7.90 -7.24 -13.05
CA ALA A 382 -9.16 -7.22 -12.31
C ALA A 382 -9.35 -8.53 -11.52
N ALA A 383 -9.80 -8.37 -10.30
CA ALA A 383 -10.09 -9.47 -9.39
C ALA A 383 -11.14 -10.42 -10.00
N PRO A 384 -11.02 -11.74 -9.79
CA PRO A 384 -12.12 -12.66 -10.09
C PRO A 384 -13.38 -12.26 -9.32
N VAL A 385 -14.49 -12.04 -10.03
CA VAL A 385 -15.72 -11.46 -9.44
C VAL A 385 -16.34 -12.38 -8.38
N ARG A 386 -16.15 -13.70 -8.51
CA ARG A 386 -16.85 -14.72 -7.70
C ARG A 386 -15.96 -15.51 -6.74
N TRP A 387 -14.79 -14.97 -6.40
CA TRP A 387 -13.84 -15.64 -5.51
C TRP A 387 -14.44 -16.03 -4.14
N ALA A 388 -15.42 -15.26 -3.64
CA ALA A 388 -16.03 -15.49 -2.33
C ALA A 388 -17.03 -16.67 -2.32
N GLU A 389 -17.50 -17.12 -3.49
CA GLU A 389 -18.43 -18.26 -3.60
C GLU A 389 -17.77 -19.59 -3.20
N ASP A 390 -16.46 -19.71 -3.44
CA ASP A 390 -15.68 -20.92 -3.15
C ASP A 390 -15.10 -20.96 -1.73
N VAL A 391 -15.32 -19.90 -0.92
CA VAL A 391 -14.88 -19.85 0.46
C VAL A 391 -15.79 -20.72 1.32
N THR A 392 -15.26 -21.79 1.92
CA THR A 392 -16.02 -22.71 2.78
C THR A 392 -16.41 -22.05 4.10
N ASP A 393 -17.48 -22.53 4.74
CA ASP A 393 -17.96 -22.00 6.02
C ASP A 393 -16.92 -22.09 7.13
N ALA A 394 -16.04 -23.10 7.10
CA ALA A 394 -14.96 -23.26 8.06
C ALA A 394 -13.77 -22.32 7.81
N THR A 395 -13.72 -21.61 6.67
CA THR A 395 -12.62 -20.70 6.36
C THR A 395 -12.65 -19.50 7.26
N VAL A 396 -11.54 -19.25 7.99
CA VAL A 396 -11.37 -18.04 8.80
C VAL A 396 -11.25 -16.83 7.87
N VAL A 397 -12.10 -15.83 8.03
CA VAL A 397 -12.06 -14.57 7.25
C VAL A 397 -11.44 -13.42 8.04
N CYS A 398 -11.54 -13.45 9.38
CA CYS A 398 -10.87 -12.49 10.27
C CYS A 398 -9.87 -13.21 11.17
N ARG A 399 -8.57 -13.08 10.91
CA ARG A 399 -7.49 -13.75 11.67
C ARG A 399 -7.40 -13.30 13.13
N CYS A 400 -7.69 -12.03 13.41
CA CYS A 400 -7.54 -11.44 14.75
C CYS A 400 -8.61 -11.91 15.73
N GLU A 401 -9.82 -12.14 15.23
CA GLU A 401 -11.01 -12.52 16.02
C GLU A 401 -11.46 -13.95 15.66
N GLU A 402 -10.71 -14.66 14.80
CA GLU A 402 -10.98 -16.04 14.35
C GLU A 402 -12.39 -16.26 13.79
N VAL A 403 -12.98 -15.20 13.19
CA VAL A 403 -14.31 -15.26 12.60
C VAL A 403 -14.28 -16.05 11.29
N THR A 404 -15.18 -17.02 11.15
CA THR A 404 -15.30 -17.85 9.95
C THR A 404 -16.28 -17.27 8.92
N ALA A 405 -16.19 -17.72 7.68
CA ALA A 405 -17.14 -17.35 6.63
C ALA A 405 -18.57 -17.78 6.96
N GLY A 406 -18.74 -18.95 7.61
CA GLY A 406 -20.04 -19.41 8.09
C GLY A 406 -20.69 -18.45 9.08
N ALA A 407 -19.91 -17.93 10.05
CA ALA A 407 -20.42 -16.93 10.99
C ALA A 407 -20.84 -15.61 10.30
N VAL A 408 -20.11 -15.21 9.24
CA VAL A 408 -20.47 -14.02 8.45
C VAL A 408 -21.76 -14.27 7.67
N ARG A 409 -21.92 -15.44 7.01
CA ARG A 409 -23.16 -15.80 6.30
C ARG A 409 -24.36 -15.92 7.26
N GLU A 410 -24.18 -16.53 8.42
CA GLU A 410 -25.21 -16.59 9.45
C GLU A 410 -25.69 -15.19 9.88
N ALA A 411 -24.74 -14.24 10.06
CA ALA A 411 -25.07 -12.85 10.39
C ALA A 411 -25.91 -12.19 9.30
N VAL A 412 -25.66 -12.49 8.03
CA VAL A 412 -26.43 -11.95 6.89
C VAL A 412 -27.78 -12.66 6.75
N ASP A 413 -27.75 -13.99 6.64
CA ASP A 413 -28.93 -14.79 6.24
C ASP A 413 -29.93 -14.98 7.36
N SER A 414 -29.44 -15.13 8.61
CA SER A 414 -30.28 -15.46 9.77
C SER A 414 -30.53 -14.27 10.69
N LEU A 415 -29.54 -13.37 10.83
CA LEU A 415 -29.63 -12.24 11.76
C LEU A 415 -29.90 -10.89 11.05
N GLY A 416 -30.02 -10.89 9.71
CA GLY A 416 -30.44 -9.74 8.93
C GLY A 416 -29.41 -8.63 8.78
N ALA A 417 -28.10 -8.94 8.84
CA ALA A 417 -27.05 -7.95 8.63
C ALA A 417 -27.03 -7.49 7.16
N GLY A 418 -27.51 -6.29 6.89
CA GLY A 418 -27.56 -5.70 5.55
C GLY A 418 -26.32 -4.87 5.17
N ASP A 419 -25.34 -4.71 6.04
CA ASP A 419 -24.14 -3.90 5.83
C ASP A 419 -22.95 -4.43 6.64
N LEU A 420 -21.75 -4.03 6.24
CA LEU A 420 -20.51 -4.47 6.86
C LEU A 420 -20.35 -4.09 8.33
N ARG A 421 -20.91 -2.94 8.75
CA ARG A 421 -20.90 -2.51 10.15
C ARG A 421 -21.76 -3.43 11.02
N THR A 422 -22.93 -3.82 10.55
CA THR A 422 -23.82 -4.75 11.25
C THR A 422 -23.19 -6.13 11.34
N VAL A 423 -22.56 -6.64 10.25
CA VAL A 423 -21.76 -7.88 10.28
C VAL A 423 -20.68 -7.80 11.36
N LYS A 424 -19.91 -6.70 11.39
CA LYS A 424 -18.87 -6.47 12.41
C LYS A 424 -19.44 -6.53 13.84
N LEU A 425 -20.58 -5.89 14.10
CA LEU A 425 -21.20 -5.85 15.43
C LEU A 425 -21.69 -7.23 15.87
N LEU A 426 -22.20 -8.05 14.95
CA LEU A 426 -22.72 -9.38 15.25
C LEU A 426 -21.61 -10.44 15.37
N THR A 427 -20.53 -10.32 14.58
CA THR A 427 -19.50 -11.36 14.49
C THR A 427 -18.17 -10.97 15.13
N ARG A 428 -17.94 -9.69 15.45
CA ARG A 428 -16.67 -9.08 15.85
C ARG A 428 -15.61 -9.00 14.73
N ALA A 429 -15.93 -9.42 13.49
CA ALA A 429 -15.02 -9.30 12.35
C ALA A 429 -14.54 -7.85 12.20
N GLY A 430 -13.23 -7.63 12.13
CA GLY A 430 -12.64 -6.30 12.04
C GLY A 430 -12.49 -5.54 13.37
N MET A 431 -12.78 -6.15 14.52
CA MET A 431 -12.56 -5.54 15.85
C MET A 431 -11.16 -5.79 16.41
N GLY A 432 -10.40 -6.71 15.84
CA GLY A 432 -9.08 -7.05 16.30
C GLY A 432 -8.01 -6.00 15.97
N TRP A 433 -6.75 -6.32 16.24
CA TRP A 433 -5.60 -5.40 16.17
C TRP A 433 -5.46 -4.65 14.84
N CYS A 434 -5.74 -5.29 13.69
CA CYS A 434 -5.66 -4.65 12.38
C CYS A 434 -6.83 -3.70 12.10
N GLN A 435 -7.84 -3.67 12.94
CA GLN A 435 -9.04 -2.83 12.80
C GLN A 435 -9.72 -2.97 11.44
N GLY A 436 -9.80 -4.20 10.92
CA GLY A 436 -10.46 -4.51 9.65
C GLY A 436 -9.60 -4.36 8.40
N ARG A 437 -8.44 -3.70 8.46
CA ARG A 437 -7.59 -3.43 7.27
C ARG A 437 -7.24 -4.67 6.46
N MET A 438 -7.06 -5.81 7.14
CA MET A 438 -6.77 -7.08 6.44
C MET A 438 -8.04 -7.86 6.06
N CYS A 439 -9.08 -7.80 6.88
CA CYS A 439 -10.23 -8.68 6.71
C CYS A 439 -11.47 -8.02 6.07
N GLU A 440 -11.64 -6.69 6.14
CA GLU A 440 -12.83 -6.02 5.60
C GLU A 440 -13.13 -6.37 4.14
N PRO A 441 -12.15 -6.41 3.21
CA PRO A 441 -12.44 -6.84 1.83
C PRO A 441 -12.94 -8.28 1.74
N GLY A 442 -12.34 -9.18 2.54
CA GLY A 442 -12.76 -10.59 2.60
C GLY A 442 -14.14 -10.77 3.22
N VAL A 443 -14.40 -10.06 4.32
CA VAL A 443 -15.71 -10.10 5.01
C VAL A 443 -16.80 -9.50 4.11
N ALA A 444 -16.53 -8.36 3.44
CA ALA A 444 -17.46 -7.74 2.50
C ALA A 444 -17.82 -8.67 1.34
N GLY A 445 -16.82 -9.34 0.75
CA GLY A 445 -17.03 -10.29 -0.33
C GLY A 445 -17.89 -11.48 0.10
N VAL A 446 -17.63 -12.08 1.28
CA VAL A 446 -18.42 -13.20 1.82
C VAL A 446 -19.83 -12.75 2.22
N ALA A 447 -20.00 -11.54 2.74
CA ALA A 447 -21.28 -10.97 3.11
C ALA A 447 -22.10 -10.45 1.91
N GLY A 448 -21.49 -10.33 0.72
CA GLY A 448 -22.13 -9.71 -0.44
C GLY A 448 -22.42 -8.21 -0.25
N CYS A 449 -21.66 -7.53 0.62
CA CYS A 449 -21.84 -6.11 0.95
C CYS A 449 -20.78 -5.25 0.26
N ASP A 450 -21.12 -3.99 0.01
CA ASP A 450 -20.16 -2.99 -0.46
C ASP A 450 -19.12 -2.67 0.63
N LEU A 451 -17.86 -2.44 0.19
CA LEU A 451 -16.84 -1.87 1.04
C LEU A 451 -17.20 -0.40 1.33
N THR A 452 -17.62 -0.14 2.55
CA THR A 452 -17.84 1.23 3.03
C THR A 452 -16.64 1.69 3.84
N PRO A 453 -16.15 2.95 3.65
CA PRO A 453 -15.10 3.49 4.50
C PRO A 453 -15.47 3.41 5.97
N GLY A 454 -14.62 2.79 6.76
CA GLY A 454 -14.84 2.68 8.19
C GLY A 454 -14.68 4.05 8.84
N ARG A 455 -15.73 4.67 9.32
CA ARG A 455 -15.67 5.92 10.11
C ARG A 455 -14.99 5.66 11.45
N ARG A 456 -13.66 5.61 11.42
CA ARG A 456 -12.83 5.37 12.61
C ARG A 456 -12.35 6.71 13.15
N PRO A 457 -12.52 6.98 14.46
CA PRO A 457 -12.02 8.22 15.06
C PRO A 457 -10.49 8.27 15.09
N LEU A 458 -9.84 7.09 15.07
CA LEU A 458 -8.38 6.94 15.14
C LEU A 458 -7.88 6.09 13.97
N ALA A 459 -6.81 6.55 13.35
CA ALA A 459 -6.19 5.83 12.23
C ALA A 459 -5.45 4.55 12.66
N ARG A 460 -5.23 4.33 13.95
CA ARG A 460 -4.57 3.15 14.54
C ARG A 460 -5.10 2.91 15.95
N PRO A 461 -4.95 1.69 16.49
CA PRO A 461 -5.12 1.44 17.92
C PRO A 461 -4.12 2.27 18.73
N VAL A 462 -4.60 2.85 19.82
CA VAL A 462 -3.81 3.67 20.75
C VAL A 462 -3.98 3.10 22.16
N PRO A 463 -2.92 2.94 22.96
CA PRO A 463 -3.03 2.53 24.35
C PRO A 463 -3.91 3.49 25.15
N LEU A 464 -4.84 2.99 25.95
CA LEU A 464 -5.76 3.80 26.75
C LEU A 464 -5.02 4.79 27.66
N GLY A 465 -3.86 4.39 28.21
CA GLY A 465 -3.04 5.28 29.03
C GLY A 465 -2.54 6.52 28.29
N VAL A 466 -2.34 6.45 26.98
CA VAL A 466 -1.98 7.62 26.15
C VAL A 466 -3.18 8.56 26.00
N LEU A 467 -4.37 8.00 25.75
CA LEU A 467 -5.59 8.81 25.61
C LEU A 467 -6.03 9.45 26.93
N ALA A 468 -5.71 8.84 28.07
CA ALA A 468 -6.02 9.37 29.39
C ALA A 468 -4.98 10.39 29.90
N ALA A 469 -3.80 10.46 29.28
CA ALA A 469 -2.77 11.40 29.67
C ALA A 469 -3.10 12.81 29.16
N PRO A 470 -2.66 13.87 29.87
CA PRO A 470 -2.74 15.23 29.30
C PRO A 470 -1.95 15.29 28.00
N PRO A 471 -2.36 16.17 27.06
CA PRO A 471 -1.65 16.29 25.78
C PRO A 471 -0.15 16.55 26.03
N PRO A 472 0.75 15.92 25.24
CA PRO A 472 2.18 16.12 25.40
C PRO A 472 2.51 17.60 25.22
N PRO A 473 3.52 18.13 25.93
CA PRO A 473 4.00 19.47 25.67
C PRO A 473 4.43 19.55 24.20
N ASP A 474 4.17 20.72 23.58
CA ASP A 474 4.55 20.95 22.19
C ASP A 474 6.00 20.50 21.94
N SER A 475 6.17 19.42 21.21
CA SER A 475 7.46 19.07 20.61
C SER A 475 7.70 19.95 19.38
N GLY A 476 7.49 21.27 19.54
CA GLY A 476 7.90 22.24 18.58
C GLY A 476 9.39 22.04 18.32
N PRO A 477 9.87 22.20 17.07
CA PRO A 477 11.29 22.15 16.84
C PRO A 477 11.96 23.15 17.77
N ASN A 478 12.83 22.66 18.65
CA ASN A 478 13.71 23.47 19.47
C ASN A 478 14.35 24.58 18.59
N PRO A 479 14.45 25.81 19.05
CA PRO A 479 14.89 26.98 18.28
C PRO A 479 16.23 26.78 17.58
#